data_090fbfb5a2df8c36eac02fffe7377559
#
_entry.id   090fbfb5a2df8c36eac02fffe7377559
#
_cell.length_a   1.000
_cell.length_b   1.000
_cell.length_c   1.000
_cell.angle_alpha   90.00
_cell.angle_beta   90.00
_cell.angle_gamma   90.00
#
_symmetry.space_group_name_H-M   'P 1'
#
loop_
_entity.id
_entity.type
_entity.pdbx_description
1 polymer ?
#
loop_
_entity_poly.entity_id
_entity_poly.type
_entity_poly.pdbx_seq_one_letter_code
_entity_poly.pdbx_strand_id
1 'polypeptide(L)'
;MSASSKTIRHFVFTFLSAIILTSSITSCVTTDEYDDNPKGNFEALWRIMNEHYCFFTQKGIDWNEVHERYSRQFDATMTDAQTFEVMTKMLSEVKDGHVNLYTPFNIGRYWAWYEEFPKNYSDSLERKYLKTDYRIASGMDYTIFDDN
;
A
#
# COMPACT_ATOMS: atom_id res chain seq x y z
N MET A 1 8.87 12.14 -60.91
CA MET A 1 8.25 12.84 -59.78
C MET A 1 7.68 11.92 -58.67
N SER A 2 8.09 10.67 -58.58
CA SER A 2 7.54 9.72 -57.59
C SER A 2 8.40 9.52 -56.31
N ALA A 3 9.64 9.95 -56.29
CA ALA A 3 10.56 9.75 -55.15
C ALA A 3 10.23 10.66 -53.93
N SER A 4 9.74 11.87 -54.19
CA SER A 4 9.43 12.86 -53.14
C SER A 4 8.30 12.43 -52.19
N SER A 5 7.27 11.77 -52.68
CA SER A 5 6.12 11.34 -51.88
C SER A 5 6.45 10.21 -50.90
N LYS A 6 7.33 9.27 -51.28
CA LYS A 6 7.77 8.18 -50.40
C LYS A 6 8.66 8.70 -49.27
N THR A 7 9.55 9.64 -49.56
CA THR A 7 10.44 10.25 -48.58
C THR A 7 9.65 11.04 -47.53
N ILE A 8 8.65 11.82 -47.93
CA ILE A 8 7.77 12.58 -47.05
C ILE A 8 6.98 11.63 -46.15
N ARG A 9 6.44 10.52 -46.67
CA ARG A 9 5.72 9.51 -45.89
C ARG A 9 6.62 8.87 -44.82
N HIS A 10 7.85 8.55 -45.14
CA HIS A 10 8.79 7.99 -44.17
C HIS A 10 9.14 9.00 -43.07
N PHE A 11 9.36 10.25 -43.44
CA PHE A 11 9.63 11.32 -42.50
C PHE A 11 8.46 11.54 -41.52
N VAL A 12 7.23 11.58 -42.02
CA VAL A 12 6.03 11.73 -41.21
C VAL A 12 5.85 10.52 -40.28
N PHE A 13 6.10 9.31 -40.77
CA PHE A 13 5.96 8.09 -39.96
C PHE A 13 7.02 8.02 -38.86
N THR A 14 8.26 8.39 -39.15
CA THR A 14 9.35 8.43 -38.17
C THR A 14 9.10 9.51 -37.11
N PHE A 15 8.59 10.65 -37.50
CA PHE A 15 8.26 11.76 -36.60
C PHE A 15 7.07 11.42 -35.67
N LEU A 16 6.05 10.78 -36.22
CA LEU A 16 4.92 10.28 -35.42
C LEU A 16 5.34 9.18 -34.42
N SER A 17 6.21 8.25 -34.84
CA SER A 17 6.76 7.22 -33.96
C SER A 17 7.61 7.82 -32.83
N ALA A 18 8.41 8.86 -33.13
CA ALA A 18 9.19 9.54 -32.11
C ALA A 18 8.32 10.27 -31.07
N ILE A 19 7.21 10.89 -31.50
CA ILE A 19 6.26 11.54 -30.58
C ILE A 19 5.56 10.52 -29.69
N ILE A 20 5.19 9.35 -30.22
CA ILE A 20 4.56 8.28 -29.42
C ILE A 20 5.54 7.69 -28.40
N LEU A 21 6.82 7.54 -28.76
CA LEU A 21 7.85 7.06 -27.82
C LEU A 21 8.13 8.05 -26.69
N THR A 22 8.09 9.35 -26.94
CA THR A 22 8.33 10.38 -25.90
C THR A 22 7.17 10.54 -24.94
N SER A 23 5.95 10.27 -25.34
CA SER A 23 4.77 10.32 -24.45
C SER A 23 4.70 9.13 -23.46
N SER A 24 5.47 8.07 -23.68
CA SER A 24 5.46 6.88 -22.80
C SER A 24 6.38 7.01 -21.57
N ILE A 25 7.20 8.04 -21.47
CA ILE A 25 8.15 8.24 -20.37
C ILE A 25 7.67 9.25 -19.31
N THR A 26 6.50 9.79 -19.44
CA THR A 26 5.93 10.72 -18.42
C THR A 26 5.04 10.03 -17.38
N SER A 27 5.25 8.73 -17.12
CA SER A 27 4.74 8.11 -15.89
C SER A 27 5.73 8.43 -14.75
N CYS A 28 5.98 9.71 -14.51
CA CYS A 28 6.53 10.14 -13.24
C CYS A 28 5.42 9.96 -12.20
N VAL A 29 5.54 8.94 -11.37
CA VAL A 29 4.95 8.98 -10.04
C VAL A 29 5.57 10.23 -9.39
N THR A 30 4.79 11.29 -9.28
CA THR A 30 5.15 12.42 -8.44
C THR A 30 5.14 11.89 -7.02
N THR A 31 6.32 11.56 -6.49
CA THR A 31 6.46 11.39 -5.05
C THR A 31 6.20 12.77 -4.47
N ASP A 32 5.18 12.86 -3.63
CA ASP A 32 4.93 14.09 -2.90
C ASP A 32 6.21 14.50 -2.17
N GLU A 33 6.63 15.74 -2.36
CA GLU A 33 7.75 16.29 -1.62
C GLU A 33 7.37 16.37 -0.14
N TYR A 34 8.21 15.85 0.71
CA TYR A 34 8.10 15.95 2.16
C TYR A 34 9.46 16.21 2.77
N ASP A 35 9.48 16.84 3.94
CA ASP A 35 10.70 17.06 4.68
C ASP A 35 11.20 15.74 5.29
N ASP A 36 12.41 15.32 4.94
CA ASP A 36 13.02 14.11 5.49
C ASP A 36 13.54 14.35 6.91
N ASN A 37 12.60 14.46 7.83
CA ASN A 37 12.83 14.56 9.26
C ASN A 37 11.64 13.95 10.03
N PRO A 38 11.74 13.70 11.35
CA PRO A 38 10.70 13.03 12.11
C PRO A 38 9.30 13.63 11.94
N LYS A 39 9.20 14.94 11.94
CA LYS A 39 7.91 15.63 11.80
C LYS A 39 7.40 15.57 10.36
N GLY A 40 8.26 15.77 9.37
CA GLY A 40 7.88 15.68 7.95
C GLY A 40 7.42 14.27 7.57
N ASN A 41 8.09 13.23 8.08
CA ASN A 41 7.70 11.84 7.90
C ASN A 41 6.31 11.54 8.52
N PHE A 42 6.04 12.10 9.71
CA PHE A 42 4.72 12.01 10.33
C PHE A 42 3.63 12.70 9.49
N GLU A 43 3.87 13.94 9.06
CA GLU A 43 2.92 14.71 8.26
C GLU A 43 2.61 14.03 6.92
N ALA A 44 3.63 13.47 6.27
CA ALA A 44 3.48 12.70 5.05
C ALA A 44 2.63 11.44 5.29
N LEU A 45 2.91 10.67 6.33
CA LEU A 45 2.14 9.47 6.66
C LEU A 45 0.68 9.82 7.02
N TRP A 46 0.47 10.86 7.84
CA TRP A 46 -0.87 11.30 8.19
C TRP A 46 -1.67 11.71 6.96
N ARG A 47 -1.06 12.47 6.03
CA ARG A 47 -1.69 12.90 4.78
C ARG A 47 -2.04 11.71 3.89
N ILE A 48 -1.13 10.76 3.70
CA ILE A 48 -1.38 9.54 2.91
C ILE A 48 -2.59 8.80 3.47
N MET A 49 -2.66 8.63 4.78
CA MET A 49 -3.82 7.98 5.40
C MET A 49 -5.09 8.79 5.23
N ASN A 50 -5.03 10.12 5.39
CA ASN A 50 -6.18 11.00 5.22
C ASN A 50 -6.77 10.94 3.80
N GLU A 51 -5.92 10.82 2.79
CA GLU A 51 -6.33 10.83 1.38
C GLU A 51 -6.77 9.45 0.87
N HIS A 52 -6.22 8.37 1.43
CA HIS A 52 -6.38 7.03 0.85
C HIS A 52 -7.12 6.03 1.74
N TYR A 53 -7.19 6.24 3.06
CA TYR A 53 -7.91 5.33 3.94
C TYR A 53 -9.40 5.66 3.99
N CYS A 54 -10.24 4.75 3.53
CA CYS A 54 -11.66 5.01 3.30
C CYS A 54 -12.60 4.67 4.48
N PHE A 55 -12.08 4.09 5.58
CA PHE A 55 -12.94 3.56 6.66
C PHE A 55 -13.01 4.43 7.92
N PHE A 56 -12.47 5.65 7.91
CA PHE A 56 -12.52 6.54 9.08
C PHE A 56 -13.95 6.77 9.58
N THR A 57 -14.86 7.10 8.68
CA THR A 57 -16.28 7.35 9.01
C THR A 57 -16.96 6.13 9.59
N GLN A 58 -16.78 4.95 8.99
CA GLN A 58 -17.38 3.70 9.46
C GLN A 58 -16.85 3.29 10.84
N LYS A 59 -15.60 3.61 11.14
CA LYS A 59 -14.97 3.32 12.42
C LYS A 59 -15.19 4.41 13.47
N GLY A 60 -15.82 5.53 13.11
CA GLY A 60 -16.03 6.68 14.00
C GLY A 60 -14.74 7.35 14.43
N ILE A 61 -13.73 7.38 13.57
CA ILE A 61 -12.42 7.95 13.86
C ILE A 61 -12.36 9.35 13.26
N ASP A 62 -12.13 10.38 14.10
CA ASP A 62 -11.73 11.69 13.64
C ASP A 62 -10.20 11.71 13.46
N TRP A 63 -9.78 11.64 12.20
CA TRP A 63 -8.37 11.56 11.86
C TRP A 63 -7.63 12.89 12.12
N ASN A 64 -8.32 14.03 12.17
CA ASN A 64 -7.75 15.31 12.57
C ASN A 64 -7.45 15.33 14.08
N GLU A 65 -8.33 14.80 14.91
CA GLU A 65 -8.05 14.65 16.34
C GLU A 65 -6.84 13.74 16.59
N VAL A 66 -6.68 12.68 15.80
CA VAL A 66 -5.51 11.81 15.84
C VAL A 66 -4.25 12.62 15.49
N HIS A 67 -4.29 13.43 14.43
CA HIS A 67 -3.18 14.32 14.07
C HIS A 67 -2.78 15.24 15.23
N GLU A 68 -3.73 15.92 15.85
CA GLU A 68 -3.47 16.86 16.95
C GLU A 68 -2.81 16.16 18.16
N ARG A 69 -3.22 14.93 18.47
CA ARG A 69 -2.63 14.15 19.58
C ARG A 69 -1.20 13.73 19.30
N TYR A 70 -0.91 13.30 18.07
CA TYR A 70 0.39 12.74 17.73
C TYR A 70 1.39 13.76 17.25
N SER A 71 0.99 14.83 16.56
CA SER A 71 1.88 15.87 16.05
C SER A 71 2.75 16.53 17.13
N ARG A 72 2.26 16.59 18.36
CA ARG A 72 2.96 17.16 19.53
C ARG A 72 4.07 16.26 20.08
N GLN A 73 4.13 15.01 19.63
CA GLN A 73 5.11 14.04 20.10
C GLN A 73 6.38 14.02 19.26
N PHE A 74 6.41 14.78 18.15
CA PHE A 74 7.55 14.82 17.25
C PHE A 74 8.41 16.05 17.49
N ASP A 75 9.73 15.83 17.59
CA ASP A 75 10.75 16.85 17.60
C ASP A 75 11.95 16.46 16.70
N ALA A 76 12.82 17.44 16.42
CA ALA A 76 13.93 17.25 15.48
C ALA A 76 15.05 16.33 16.01
N THR A 77 15.01 15.94 17.29
CA THR A 77 16.05 15.11 17.93
C THR A 77 15.67 13.63 17.96
N MET A 78 14.46 13.27 17.54
CA MET A 78 14.00 11.89 17.52
C MET A 78 14.83 11.04 16.57
N THR A 79 15.16 9.86 17.02
CA THR A 79 15.75 8.81 16.17
C THR A 79 14.69 8.18 15.28
N ASP A 80 15.12 7.51 14.22
CA ASP A 80 14.21 6.76 13.33
C ASP A 80 13.37 5.72 14.09
N ALA A 81 13.96 5.05 15.07
CA ALA A 81 13.26 4.09 15.91
C ALA A 81 12.15 4.75 16.75
N GLN A 82 12.41 5.91 17.35
CA GLN A 82 11.42 6.67 18.13
C GLN A 82 10.31 7.20 17.21
N THR A 83 10.66 7.73 16.06
CA THR A 83 9.73 8.19 15.02
C THR A 83 8.82 7.05 14.58
N PHE A 84 9.39 5.89 14.28
CA PHE A 84 8.67 4.69 13.90
C PHE A 84 7.67 4.22 14.98
N GLU A 85 8.08 4.23 16.26
CA GLU A 85 7.19 3.84 17.36
C GLU A 85 5.97 4.74 17.47
N VAL A 86 6.15 6.05 17.39
CA VAL A 86 5.04 7.02 17.47
C VAL A 86 4.12 6.89 16.27
N MET A 87 4.68 6.75 15.06
CA MET A 87 3.91 6.54 13.83
C MET A 87 3.12 5.22 13.87
N THR A 88 3.73 4.15 14.37
CA THR A 88 3.03 2.86 14.54
C THR A 88 1.88 2.96 15.53
N LYS A 89 2.06 3.68 16.64
CA LYS A 89 0.97 3.94 17.61
C LYS A 89 -0.17 4.72 16.98
N MET A 90 0.14 5.75 16.19
CA MET A 90 -0.87 6.52 15.45
C MET A 90 -1.67 5.61 14.50
N LEU A 91 -1.01 4.80 13.70
CA LEU A 91 -1.68 3.87 12.79
C LEU A 91 -2.53 2.82 13.52
N SER A 92 -2.15 2.44 14.73
CA SER A 92 -2.91 1.48 15.53
C SER A 92 -4.28 2.01 15.97
N GLU A 93 -4.51 3.33 15.94
CA GLU A 93 -5.81 3.94 16.22
C GLU A 93 -6.89 3.46 15.23
N VAL A 94 -6.51 3.14 13.98
CA VAL A 94 -7.47 2.65 12.98
C VAL A 94 -7.90 1.20 13.20
N LYS A 95 -7.23 0.46 14.08
CA LYS A 95 -7.54 -0.95 14.41
C LYS A 95 -7.79 -1.80 13.16
N ASP A 96 -6.85 -1.77 12.23
CA ASP A 96 -6.96 -2.44 10.94
C ASP A 96 -5.69 -3.24 10.64
N GLY A 97 -5.83 -4.56 10.50
CA GLY A 97 -4.71 -5.46 10.22
C GLY A 97 -4.09 -5.29 8.82
N HIS A 98 -4.75 -4.55 7.93
CA HIS A 98 -4.23 -4.25 6.60
C HIS A 98 -3.37 -2.98 6.56
N VAL A 99 -3.45 -2.14 7.61
CA VAL A 99 -2.63 -0.93 7.73
C VAL A 99 -1.30 -1.29 8.38
N ASN A 100 -0.23 -1.25 7.60
CA ASN A 100 1.11 -1.63 8.06
C ASN A 100 2.13 -0.57 7.68
N LEU A 101 3.07 -0.29 8.58
CA LEU A 101 4.22 0.58 8.34
C LEU A 101 5.49 -0.28 8.23
N TYR A 102 6.13 -0.25 7.09
CA TYR A 102 7.35 -1.00 6.83
C TYR A 102 8.56 -0.09 6.84
N THR A 103 9.60 -0.51 7.54
CA THR A 103 10.93 0.10 7.48
C THR A 103 11.98 -0.99 7.26
N PRO A 104 13.22 -0.65 6.87
CA PRO A 104 14.29 -1.65 6.75
C PRO A 104 14.61 -2.40 8.04
N PHE A 105 14.26 -1.85 9.19
CA PHE A 105 14.59 -2.40 10.51
C PHE A 105 13.41 -2.95 11.29
N ASN A 106 12.15 -2.60 10.93
CA ASN A 106 10.98 -3.06 11.69
C ASN A 106 9.68 -2.98 10.87
N ILE A 107 8.62 -3.64 11.38
CA ILE A 107 7.28 -3.61 10.80
C ILE A 107 6.30 -3.23 11.91
N GLY A 108 5.61 -2.09 11.73
CA GLY A 108 4.52 -1.65 12.58
C GLY A 108 3.17 -2.15 12.05
N ARG A 109 2.40 -2.86 12.87
CA ARG A 109 1.07 -3.35 12.50
C ARG A 109 0.18 -3.54 13.72
N TYR A 110 -1.13 -3.47 13.50
CA TYR A 110 -2.13 -3.75 14.52
C TYR A 110 -2.45 -5.25 14.53
N TRP A 111 -2.02 -5.96 15.58
CA TRP A 111 -2.24 -7.41 15.71
C TRP A 111 -3.46 -7.80 16.54
N ALA A 112 -4.01 -6.87 17.35
CA ALA A 112 -5.11 -7.20 18.26
C ALA A 112 -6.38 -7.67 17.54
N TRP A 113 -6.57 -7.34 16.25
CA TRP A 113 -7.65 -7.88 15.44
C TRP A 113 -7.68 -9.42 15.44
N TYR A 114 -6.49 -10.03 15.48
CA TYR A 114 -6.36 -11.49 15.49
C TYR A 114 -6.75 -12.10 16.84
N GLU A 115 -6.65 -11.35 17.91
CA GLU A 115 -7.01 -11.76 19.28
C GLU A 115 -8.46 -11.42 19.63
N GLU A 116 -8.96 -10.29 19.12
CA GLU A 116 -10.29 -9.74 19.42
C GLU A 116 -11.44 -10.45 18.70
N PHE A 117 -11.17 -11.07 17.55
CA PHE A 117 -12.19 -11.74 16.75
C PHE A 117 -12.12 -13.26 16.88
N PRO A 118 -13.28 -13.95 16.94
CA PRO A 118 -13.31 -15.40 16.99
C PRO A 118 -12.69 -15.98 15.71
N LYS A 119 -11.72 -16.86 15.90
CA LYS A 119 -11.10 -17.60 14.80
C LYS A 119 -12.08 -18.63 14.28
N ASN A 120 -12.57 -18.47 13.07
CA ASN A 120 -13.38 -19.47 12.38
C ASN A 120 -12.54 -20.42 11.50
N TYR A 121 -11.22 -20.31 11.59
CA TYR A 121 -10.25 -21.14 10.90
C TYR A 121 -9.46 -22.02 11.89
N SER A 122 -9.20 -23.25 11.49
CA SER A 122 -8.23 -24.13 12.14
C SER A 122 -7.70 -25.16 11.13
N ASP A 123 -6.47 -25.61 11.33
CA ASP A 123 -5.85 -26.65 10.49
C ASP A 123 -6.71 -27.94 10.42
N SER A 124 -7.45 -28.23 11.47
CA SER A 124 -8.36 -29.39 11.49
C SER A 124 -9.57 -29.21 10.59
N LEU A 125 -10.12 -27.98 10.52
CA LEU A 125 -11.20 -27.64 9.59
C LEU A 125 -10.71 -27.63 8.15
N GLU A 126 -9.55 -27.06 7.90
CA GLU A 126 -8.92 -27.06 6.59
C GLU A 126 -8.76 -28.49 6.07
N ARG A 127 -8.10 -29.37 6.82
CA ARG A 127 -7.93 -30.79 6.47
C ARG A 127 -9.24 -31.54 6.28
N LYS A 128 -10.27 -31.19 7.06
CA LYS A 128 -11.60 -31.79 6.91
C LYS A 128 -12.23 -31.45 5.57
N TYR A 129 -12.07 -30.23 5.09
CA TYR A 129 -12.71 -29.78 3.85
C TYR A 129 -11.83 -29.97 2.61
N LEU A 130 -10.52 -29.73 2.71
CA LEU A 130 -9.59 -29.94 1.59
C LEU A 130 -9.19 -31.42 1.43
N LYS A 131 -9.43 -32.26 2.45
CA LYS A 131 -8.97 -33.66 2.52
C LYS A 131 -7.44 -33.75 2.53
N THR A 132 -6.89 -34.93 2.25
CA THR A 132 -5.42 -35.17 2.30
C THR A 132 -4.74 -35.05 0.94
N ASP A 133 -5.50 -34.91 -0.13
CA ASP A 133 -5.05 -34.90 -1.52
C ASP A 133 -5.20 -33.52 -2.19
N TYR A 134 -5.35 -32.48 -1.38
CA TYR A 134 -5.37 -31.12 -1.91
C TYR A 134 -4.02 -30.73 -2.55
N ARG A 135 -4.09 -29.80 -3.48
CA ARG A 135 -2.94 -29.29 -4.21
C ARG A 135 -2.55 -27.90 -3.75
N ILE A 136 -1.27 -27.61 -3.82
CA ILE A 136 -0.72 -26.28 -3.50
C ILE A 136 -0.19 -25.68 -4.80
N ALA A 137 -0.67 -24.50 -5.16
CA ALA A 137 -0.16 -23.75 -6.28
C ALA A 137 -0.17 -22.25 -5.97
N SER A 138 0.96 -21.57 -6.18
CA SER A 138 1.09 -20.14 -5.98
C SER A 138 0.64 -19.65 -4.59
N GLY A 139 0.89 -20.47 -3.55
CA GLY A 139 0.52 -20.13 -2.17
C GLY A 139 -0.98 -20.33 -1.85
N MET A 140 -1.71 -21.01 -2.71
CA MET A 140 -3.11 -21.40 -2.49
C MET A 140 -3.23 -22.91 -2.36
N ASP A 141 -4.02 -23.34 -1.38
CA ASP A 141 -4.41 -24.73 -1.19
C ASP A 141 -5.80 -24.94 -1.81
N TYR A 142 -5.94 -25.92 -2.68
CA TYR A 142 -7.21 -26.18 -3.36
C TYR A 142 -7.48 -27.67 -3.56
N THR A 143 -8.75 -28.00 -3.59
CA THR A 143 -9.25 -29.34 -3.95
C THR A 143 -10.46 -29.23 -4.85
N ILE A 144 -10.77 -30.32 -5.53
CA ILE A 144 -12.02 -30.46 -6.31
C ILE A 144 -13.00 -31.19 -5.41
N PHE A 145 -14.16 -30.60 -5.20
CA PHE A 145 -15.28 -31.26 -4.55
C PHE A 145 -16.02 -32.03 -5.64
N ASP A 146 -16.25 -33.32 -5.39
CA ASP A 146 -17.11 -34.12 -6.30
C ASP A 146 -18.53 -33.53 -6.22
N ASP A 147 -19.01 -33.06 -7.36
CA ASP A 147 -20.41 -32.65 -7.51
C ASP A 147 -21.30 -33.88 -7.35
N ASN A 148 -22.00 -33.99 -6.21
CA ASN A 148 -23.10 -34.92 -6.00
C ASN A 148 -24.42 -34.18 -6.17
#